data_e1db92bf64914f135ce8c26ce8d03f68
#
_entry.id   e1db92bf64914f135ce8c26ce8d03f68
#
_cell.length_a   1.000
_cell.length_b   1.000
_cell.length_c   1.000
_cell.angle_alpha   90.00
_cell.angle_beta   90.00
_cell.angle_gamma   90.00
#
_symmetry.space_group_name_H-M   'P 1'
#
loop_
_entity.id
_entity.type
_entity.pdbx_description
1 polymer ?
#
loop_
_entity_poly.entity_id
_entity_poly.type
_entity_poly.pdbx_seq_one_letter_code
_entity_poly.pdbx_strand_id
1 'polypeptide(L)'
;MFITIRQTQASKKNLFQVEGEAGILFRARTPWASIQAPFQAENLRQLIFTDAQGNTLFHTDYNTLENTMQAVSRYKYLFGTATKLMEYQVLDNDGRSLGSFYTQIDGAFTSQMTIDYQEQTYACYDRALGKIYVISVFDGERQIAQISKSLDVWDRLDIFYLYLDDAYQDMLPILSFFTIYVDAQKFNRPGHIAGRSVEKSWSYSFNRNNDKYDPDWVRETFGQEAARQLEDLLAARPKRQDADAEQPRKRRRLVIAILAVMVLVILIAVAAQMLLSSKTALLPEEFAEMMRGYGYTVAESAPSEITDGWELAYAAEMAERSIWYLSFSSAESAERFFNQAKDQYAPETNDMHTEISINSGQNQKYTLLADGRYLVISRIGATVLLGIAPDTDKEQIQDILKELGY
;
A
#
# COMPACT_ATOMS: atom_id res chain seq x y z
N MET A 1 23.54 -24.81 6.71
CA MET A 1 24.38 -23.85 7.47
C MET A 1 23.53 -22.98 8.38
N PHE A 2 24.11 -22.47 9.50
CA PHE A 2 23.42 -21.60 10.46
C PHE A 2 24.12 -20.22 10.54
N ILE A 3 23.34 -19.12 10.50
CA ILE A 3 23.83 -17.74 10.47
C ILE A 3 23.00 -16.88 11.44
N THR A 4 23.68 -15.99 12.16
CA THR A 4 23.04 -14.97 12.99
C THR A 4 23.17 -13.62 12.33
N ILE A 5 22.07 -12.91 12.15
CA ILE A 5 22.03 -11.53 11.64
C ILE A 5 21.60 -10.62 12.79
N ARG A 6 22.54 -9.86 13.30
CA ARG A 6 22.38 -9.07 14.53
C ARG A 6 22.40 -7.58 14.22
N GLN A 7 21.39 -6.87 14.66
CA GLN A 7 21.45 -5.41 14.73
C GLN A 7 22.44 -5.01 15.85
N THR A 8 23.42 -4.20 15.55
CA THR A 8 24.43 -3.72 16.51
C THR A 8 24.18 -2.29 16.95
N GLN A 9 23.39 -1.54 16.18
CA GLN A 9 23.02 -0.16 16.49
C GLN A 9 21.62 0.14 15.97
N ALA A 10 20.79 0.72 16.83
CA ALA A 10 19.46 1.25 16.48
C ALA A 10 19.43 2.76 16.80
N SER A 11 19.75 3.61 15.82
CA SER A 11 19.74 5.07 15.98
C SER A 11 19.38 5.74 14.66
N LYS A 12 20.02 6.87 14.32
CA LYS A 12 19.88 7.54 13.01
C LYS A 12 20.29 6.65 11.81
N LYS A 13 21.08 5.61 12.07
CA LYS A 13 21.45 4.55 11.12
C LYS A 13 21.39 3.25 11.86
N ASN A 14 20.70 2.26 11.33
CA ASN A 14 20.78 0.92 11.88
C ASN A 14 21.95 0.20 11.24
N LEU A 15 22.75 -0.44 12.09
CA LEU A 15 23.91 -1.23 11.66
C LEU A 15 23.63 -2.69 12.00
N PHE A 16 24.00 -3.56 11.07
CA PHE A 16 23.88 -5.01 11.21
C PHE A 16 25.21 -5.71 10.96
N GLN A 17 25.37 -6.84 11.61
CA GLN A 17 26.43 -7.81 11.36
C GLN A 17 25.82 -9.17 11.06
N VAL A 18 26.36 -9.83 10.06
CA VAL A 18 26.03 -11.21 9.67
C VAL A 18 27.17 -12.09 10.15
N GLU A 19 26.87 -13.00 11.05
CA GLU A 19 27.85 -13.82 11.78
C GLU A 19 27.64 -15.29 11.44
N GLY A 20 28.70 -15.96 11.01
CA GLY A 20 28.78 -17.39 10.88
C GLY A 20 29.70 -18.00 11.94
N GLU A 21 30.00 -19.27 11.84
CA GLU A 21 30.90 -19.99 12.78
C GLU A 21 32.32 -19.37 12.83
N ALA A 22 32.83 -18.89 11.69
CA ALA A 22 34.13 -18.26 11.57
C ALA A 22 34.19 -16.77 11.99
N GLY A 23 33.06 -16.18 12.40
CA GLY A 23 32.96 -14.77 12.76
C GLY A 23 32.11 -13.94 11.80
N ILE A 24 32.41 -12.64 11.68
CA ILE A 24 31.65 -11.70 10.85
C ILE A 24 31.92 -11.98 9.37
N LEU A 25 30.88 -12.29 8.63
CA LEU A 25 30.91 -12.53 7.19
C LEU A 25 30.55 -11.25 6.41
N PHE A 26 29.51 -10.55 6.85
CA PHE A 26 28.99 -9.36 6.16
C PHE A 26 28.57 -8.31 7.17
N ARG A 27 28.43 -7.07 6.68
CA ARG A 27 27.89 -5.93 7.42
C ARG A 27 26.84 -5.23 6.57
N ALA A 28 25.91 -4.57 7.25
CA ALA A 28 24.95 -3.73 6.54
C ALA A 28 24.58 -2.49 7.32
N ARG A 29 24.07 -1.52 6.60
CA ARG A 29 23.48 -0.30 7.15
C ARG A 29 22.16 0.03 6.49
N THR A 30 21.22 0.49 7.29
CA THR A 30 19.93 0.99 6.81
C THR A 30 19.70 2.40 7.33
N PRO A 31 19.07 3.29 6.55
CA PRO A 31 18.73 4.62 7.04
C PRO A 31 17.58 4.54 8.05
N TRP A 32 17.61 5.39 9.05
CA TRP A 32 16.65 5.38 10.16
C TRP A 32 15.23 5.85 9.78
N ALA A 33 15.08 6.75 8.84
CA ALA A 33 13.84 7.49 8.64
C ALA A 33 13.19 7.22 7.29
N SER A 34 13.61 6.17 6.62
CA SER A 34 13.28 5.95 5.21
C SER A 34 11.80 5.77 4.90
N ILE A 35 10.96 5.50 5.88
CA ILE A 35 9.73 4.79 5.61
C ILE A 35 8.50 5.70 5.52
N GLN A 36 8.57 6.92 6.02
CA GLN A 36 7.35 7.74 6.16
C GLN A 36 7.41 9.15 5.57
N ALA A 37 8.52 9.54 4.99
CA ALA A 37 8.59 10.84 4.32
C ALA A 37 8.51 10.66 2.80
N PRO A 38 7.34 10.87 2.18
CA PRO A 38 7.15 10.64 0.74
C PRO A 38 7.98 11.56 -0.16
N PHE A 39 8.62 12.58 0.41
CA PHE A 39 9.37 13.60 -0.32
C PHE A 39 10.85 13.68 0.05
N GLN A 40 11.41 12.69 0.77
CA GLN A 40 12.84 12.71 1.08
C GLN A 40 13.66 12.07 -0.04
N ALA A 41 14.83 12.68 -0.27
CA ALA A 41 15.76 12.29 -1.31
C ALA A 41 16.06 10.78 -1.32
N GLU A 42 16.24 10.23 -2.52
CA GLU A 42 16.47 8.81 -2.83
C GLU A 42 17.51 8.14 -1.93
N ASN A 43 18.57 8.87 -1.55
CA ASN A 43 19.65 8.38 -0.70
C ASN A 43 19.24 7.97 0.73
N LEU A 44 18.03 8.33 1.20
CA LEU A 44 17.58 8.00 2.56
C LEU A 44 16.95 6.61 2.65
N ARG A 45 16.64 5.97 1.52
CA ARG A 45 16.07 4.62 1.45
C ARG A 45 17.08 3.56 1.01
N GLN A 46 18.30 3.95 0.77
CA GLN A 46 19.35 3.05 0.31
C GLN A 46 19.82 2.14 1.44
N LEU A 47 19.61 0.84 1.27
CA LEU A 47 20.25 -0.20 2.07
C LEU A 47 21.62 -0.48 1.46
N ILE A 48 22.65 -0.66 2.28
CA ILE A 48 23.99 -0.97 1.82
C ILE A 48 24.49 -2.22 2.53
N PHE A 49 25.00 -3.16 1.76
CA PHE A 49 25.51 -4.45 2.22
C PHE A 49 26.95 -4.61 1.77
N THR A 50 27.83 -4.96 2.71
CA THR A 50 29.28 -5.04 2.51
C THR A 50 29.84 -6.37 2.99
N ASP A 51 31.00 -6.76 2.48
CA ASP A 51 31.78 -7.83 3.06
C ASP A 51 32.33 -7.46 4.46
N ALA A 52 33.05 -8.37 5.10
CA ALA A 52 33.67 -8.16 6.41
C ALA A 52 34.73 -7.03 6.38
N GLN A 53 35.35 -6.78 5.23
CA GLN A 53 36.38 -5.75 5.00
C GLN A 53 35.80 -4.38 4.72
N GLY A 54 34.48 -4.29 4.44
CA GLY A 54 33.78 -3.05 4.16
C GLY A 54 33.61 -2.71 2.67
N ASN A 55 33.98 -3.63 1.77
CA ASN A 55 33.71 -3.47 0.34
C ASN A 55 32.21 -3.68 0.08
N THR A 56 31.58 -2.79 -0.68
CA THR A 56 30.16 -2.89 -1.02
C THR A 56 29.95 -4.06 -1.96
N LEU A 57 29.05 -4.97 -1.59
CA LEU A 57 28.59 -6.08 -2.40
C LEU A 57 27.29 -5.71 -3.11
N PHE A 58 26.35 -5.15 -2.34
CA PHE A 58 25.03 -4.78 -2.82
C PHE A 58 24.61 -3.44 -2.23
N HIS A 59 23.78 -2.74 -2.97
CA HIS A 59 22.97 -1.64 -2.45
C HIS A 59 21.59 -1.67 -3.10
N THR A 60 20.62 -1.00 -2.47
CA THR A 60 19.28 -0.91 -3.05
C THR A 60 19.05 0.45 -3.66
N ASP A 61 18.25 0.47 -4.71
CA ASP A 61 17.57 1.67 -5.21
C ASP A 61 16.06 1.55 -5.00
N TYR A 62 15.40 2.66 -4.69
CA TYR A 62 13.97 2.70 -4.41
C TYR A 62 13.30 3.83 -5.20
N ASN A 63 12.59 3.46 -6.24
CA ASN A 63 11.81 4.41 -7.03
C ASN A 63 10.53 4.82 -6.27
N THR A 64 10.58 6.00 -5.63
CA THR A 64 9.46 6.52 -4.83
C THR A 64 8.21 6.75 -5.66
N LEU A 65 8.35 7.26 -6.88
CA LEU A 65 7.20 7.57 -7.76
C LEU A 65 6.50 6.27 -8.19
N GLU A 66 7.26 5.30 -8.67
CA GLU A 66 6.72 4.01 -9.12
C GLU A 66 6.06 3.25 -7.97
N ASN A 67 6.71 3.15 -6.82
CA ASN A 67 6.14 2.52 -5.63
C ASN A 67 4.89 3.24 -5.11
N THR A 68 4.80 4.57 -5.27
CA THR A 68 3.60 5.34 -4.91
C THR A 68 2.47 5.06 -5.90
N MET A 69 2.75 5.00 -7.19
CA MET A 69 1.77 4.64 -8.23
C MET A 69 1.27 3.21 -8.05
N GLN A 70 2.15 2.27 -7.74
CA GLN A 70 1.79 0.89 -7.40
C GLN A 70 0.91 0.83 -6.15
N ALA A 71 1.22 1.61 -5.11
CA ALA A 71 0.41 1.68 -3.90
C ALA A 71 -0.99 2.27 -4.14
N VAL A 72 -1.13 3.24 -5.04
CA VAL A 72 -2.43 3.79 -5.47
C VAL A 72 -3.21 2.76 -6.29
N SER A 73 -2.53 1.98 -7.13
CA SER A 73 -3.14 0.92 -7.94
C SER A 73 -3.38 -0.40 -7.16
N ARG A 74 -3.17 -0.40 -5.83
CA ARG A 74 -3.28 -1.61 -4.99
C ARG A 74 -4.67 -2.26 -5.03
N TYR A 75 -5.71 -1.55 -5.46
CA TYR A 75 -7.06 -2.12 -5.62
C TYR A 75 -7.15 -3.13 -6.77
N LYS A 76 -6.18 -3.18 -7.69
CA LYS A 76 -6.16 -4.15 -8.81
C LYS A 76 -6.13 -5.60 -8.34
N TYR A 77 -5.59 -5.88 -7.15
CA TYR A 77 -5.61 -7.24 -6.60
C TYR A 77 -7.03 -7.75 -6.30
N LEU A 78 -7.99 -6.88 -6.03
CA LEU A 78 -9.39 -7.27 -5.86
C LEU A 78 -9.99 -7.85 -7.14
N PHE A 79 -9.40 -7.51 -8.28
CA PHE A 79 -9.80 -8.01 -9.61
C PHE A 79 -8.89 -9.13 -10.12
N GLY A 80 -8.10 -9.76 -9.23
CA GLY A 80 -7.26 -10.91 -9.57
C GLY A 80 -5.94 -10.58 -10.27
N THR A 81 -5.54 -9.30 -10.32
CA THR A 81 -4.25 -8.89 -10.88
C THR A 81 -3.19 -8.85 -9.79
N ALA A 82 -2.14 -9.64 -9.91
CA ALA A 82 -0.99 -9.60 -9.00
C ALA A 82 -0.36 -8.20 -8.97
N THR A 83 -0.10 -7.69 -7.78
CA THR A 83 0.46 -6.34 -7.57
C THR A 83 1.75 -6.42 -6.77
N LYS A 84 2.81 -5.82 -7.30
CA LYS A 84 4.07 -5.63 -6.56
C LYS A 84 3.96 -4.38 -5.68
N LEU A 85 4.42 -4.48 -4.44
CA LEU A 85 4.50 -3.37 -3.49
C LEU A 85 5.87 -3.30 -2.85
N MET A 86 6.32 -2.08 -2.54
CA MET A 86 7.58 -1.83 -1.82
C MET A 86 8.77 -2.47 -2.53
N GLU A 87 8.85 -2.28 -3.84
CA GLU A 87 9.93 -2.81 -4.66
C GLU A 87 11.23 -2.03 -4.47
N TYR A 88 12.28 -2.75 -4.11
CA TYR A 88 13.65 -2.27 -3.99
C TYR A 88 14.49 -2.99 -5.01
N GLN A 89 15.03 -2.26 -5.97
CA GLN A 89 16.02 -2.80 -6.91
C GLN A 89 17.31 -3.13 -6.15
N VAL A 90 17.86 -4.29 -6.40
CA VAL A 90 19.16 -4.71 -5.87
C VAL A 90 20.22 -4.49 -6.93
N LEU A 91 21.20 -3.67 -6.60
CA LEU A 91 22.28 -3.29 -7.51
C LEU A 91 23.64 -3.80 -6.97
N ASP A 92 24.55 -4.14 -7.87
CA ASP A 92 25.94 -4.39 -7.53
C ASP A 92 26.70 -3.08 -7.27
N ASN A 93 28.01 -3.19 -6.98
CA ASN A 93 28.87 -2.03 -6.75
C ASN A 93 29.02 -1.11 -7.98
N ASP A 94 28.82 -1.64 -9.18
CA ASP A 94 28.89 -0.90 -10.44
C ASP A 94 27.53 -0.30 -10.84
N GLY A 95 26.49 -0.50 -10.04
CA GLY A 95 25.13 -0.02 -10.29
C GLY A 95 24.34 -0.88 -11.28
N ARG A 96 24.79 -2.11 -11.57
CA ARG A 96 24.06 -3.04 -12.43
C ARG A 96 22.97 -3.72 -11.61
N SER A 97 21.78 -3.85 -12.19
CA SER A 97 20.68 -4.56 -11.55
C SER A 97 20.97 -6.07 -11.46
N LEU A 98 20.87 -6.61 -10.26
CA LEU A 98 20.96 -8.03 -9.96
C LEU A 98 19.57 -8.65 -9.72
N GLY A 99 18.54 -7.81 -9.54
CA GLY A 99 17.18 -8.23 -9.25
C GLY A 99 16.44 -7.25 -8.35
N SER A 100 15.45 -7.73 -7.59
CA SER A 100 14.66 -6.89 -6.69
C SER A 100 14.09 -7.65 -5.50
N PHE A 101 13.74 -6.93 -4.43
CA PHE A 101 12.92 -7.38 -3.31
C PHE A 101 11.60 -6.66 -3.32
N TYR A 102 10.49 -7.36 -3.18
CA TYR A 102 9.16 -6.77 -3.13
C TYR A 102 8.16 -7.62 -2.36
N THR A 103 7.00 -7.04 -2.05
CA THR A 103 5.83 -7.78 -1.58
C THR A 103 4.88 -7.95 -2.75
N GLN A 104 4.50 -9.19 -3.04
CA GLN A 104 3.49 -9.53 -4.03
C GLN A 104 2.15 -9.76 -3.34
N ILE A 105 1.09 -9.19 -3.88
CA ILE A 105 -0.29 -9.43 -3.44
C ILE A 105 -1.04 -10.04 -4.63
N ASP A 106 -1.50 -11.28 -4.46
CA ASP A 106 -2.23 -12.04 -5.48
C ASP A 106 -3.73 -12.10 -5.21
N GLY A 107 -4.21 -11.47 -4.14
CA GLY A 107 -5.62 -11.43 -3.75
C GLY A 107 -5.82 -10.86 -2.35
N ALA A 108 -7.07 -10.75 -1.92
CA ALA A 108 -7.45 -10.16 -0.63
C ALA A 108 -6.77 -10.83 0.59
N PHE A 109 -6.46 -12.13 0.47
CA PHE A 109 -5.89 -12.95 1.53
C PHE A 109 -4.67 -13.76 1.07
N THR A 110 -3.98 -13.28 0.05
CA THR A 110 -2.81 -13.97 -0.50
C THR A 110 -1.71 -12.95 -0.74
N SER A 111 -0.70 -12.97 0.09
CA SER A 111 0.49 -12.13 -0.05
C SER A 111 1.74 -12.90 0.31
N GLN A 112 2.84 -12.56 -0.34
CA GLN A 112 4.16 -13.11 -0.08
C GLN A 112 5.22 -12.05 -0.35
N MET A 113 6.37 -12.17 0.26
CA MET A 113 7.56 -11.44 -0.16
C MET A 113 8.26 -12.24 -1.25
N THR A 114 8.98 -11.55 -2.12
CA THR A 114 9.65 -12.16 -3.26
C THR A 114 11.07 -11.63 -3.37
N ILE A 115 11.98 -12.50 -3.73
CA ILE A 115 13.35 -12.20 -4.12
C ILE A 115 13.47 -12.56 -5.59
N ASP A 116 13.61 -11.57 -6.47
CA ASP A 116 14.14 -11.79 -7.82
C ASP A 116 15.66 -11.62 -7.75
N TYR A 117 16.42 -12.60 -8.17
CA TYR A 117 17.88 -12.57 -8.14
C TYR A 117 18.47 -13.45 -9.24
N GLN A 118 19.32 -12.87 -10.10
CA GLN A 118 19.99 -13.58 -11.19
C GLN A 118 19.02 -14.42 -12.05
N GLU A 119 17.94 -13.80 -12.50
CA GLU A 119 16.90 -14.42 -13.34
C GLU A 119 16.07 -15.53 -12.69
N GLN A 120 16.25 -15.74 -11.38
CA GLN A 120 15.44 -16.67 -10.59
C GLN A 120 14.56 -15.92 -9.60
N THR A 121 13.38 -16.48 -9.33
CA THR A 121 12.41 -15.93 -8.40
C THR A 121 12.22 -16.86 -7.22
N TYR A 122 12.40 -16.35 -6.01
CA TYR A 122 12.23 -17.10 -4.76
C TYR A 122 11.03 -16.54 -4.01
N ALA A 123 10.11 -17.43 -3.64
CA ALA A 123 8.94 -17.07 -2.84
C ALA A 123 9.28 -17.10 -1.34
N CYS A 124 8.89 -16.05 -0.62
CA CYS A 124 9.17 -15.89 0.80
C CYS A 124 7.86 -15.73 1.57
N TYR A 125 7.48 -16.79 2.30
CA TYR A 125 6.22 -16.82 3.05
C TYR A 125 6.49 -16.49 4.50
N ASP A 126 5.94 -15.36 4.97
CA ASP A 126 6.13 -14.90 6.33
C ASP A 126 4.93 -15.22 7.22
N ARG A 127 5.21 -15.56 8.47
CA ARG A 127 4.21 -15.90 9.47
C ARG A 127 4.63 -15.42 10.87
N ALA A 128 3.64 -14.89 11.61
CA ALA A 128 3.80 -14.62 13.03
C ALA A 128 3.15 -15.74 13.85
N LEU A 129 3.95 -16.39 14.71
CA LEU A 129 3.56 -17.50 15.55
C LEU A 129 3.73 -17.10 17.03
N GLY A 130 2.70 -16.51 17.63
CA GLY A 130 2.79 -16.01 19.00
C GLY A 130 3.85 -14.91 19.12
N LYS A 131 5.01 -15.27 19.69
CA LYS A 131 6.15 -14.36 19.90
C LYS A 131 7.30 -14.56 18.91
N ILE A 132 7.08 -15.34 17.88
CA ILE A 132 8.07 -15.68 16.88
C ILE A 132 7.59 -15.20 15.52
N TYR A 133 8.48 -14.63 14.74
CA TYR A 133 8.27 -14.31 13.34
C TYR A 133 9.18 -15.23 12.51
N VAL A 134 8.60 -15.85 11.50
CA VAL A 134 9.29 -16.79 10.62
C VAL A 134 9.05 -16.41 9.17
N ILE A 135 10.07 -16.61 8.34
CA ILE A 135 9.98 -16.53 6.88
C ILE A 135 10.52 -17.86 6.35
N SER A 136 9.71 -18.57 5.58
CA SER A 136 10.13 -19.75 4.81
C SER A 136 10.44 -19.31 3.38
N VAL A 137 11.65 -19.60 2.90
CA VAL A 137 12.11 -19.22 1.55
C VAL A 137 12.09 -20.44 0.65
N PHE A 138 11.50 -20.31 -0.52
CA PHE A 138 11.28 -21.40 -1.47
C PHE A 138 11.91 -21.11 -2.83
N ASP A 139 12.53 -22.14 -3.40
CA ASP A 139 12.87 -22.25 -4.81
C ASP A 139 11.87 -23.22 -5.45
N GLY A 140 10.90 -22.66 -6.20
CA GLY A 140 9.73 -23.43 -6.64
C GLY A 140 8.95 -24.02 -5.45
N GLU A 141 8.86 -25.35 -5.38
CA GLU A 141 8.18 -26.07 -4.29
C GLU A 141 9.13 -26.49 -3.15
N ARG A 142 10.44 -26.29 -3.30
CA ARG A 142 11.44 -26.69 -2.32
C ARG A 142 11.74 -25.56 -1.35
N GLN A 143 11.57 -25.80 -0.06
CA GLN A 143 12.07 -24.86 0.95
C GLN A 143 13.59 -24.96 1.03
N ILE A 144 14.27 -23.80 0.88
CA ILE A 144 15.74 -23.71 0.85
C ILE A 144 16.30 -23.00 2.07
N ALA A 145 15.50 -22.16 2.73
CA ALA A 145 15.92 -21.44 3.93
C ALA A 145 14.75 -21.14 4.86
N GLN A 146 15.09 -20.91 6.14
CA GLN A 146 14.19 -20.37 7.14
C GLN A 146 14.87 -19.24 7.89
N ILE A 147 14.20 -18.10 7.96
CA ILE A 147 14.63 -16.93 8.74
C ILE A 147 13.68 -16.81 9.93
N SER A 148 14.21 -16.78 11.14
CA SER A 148 13.41 -16.73 12.36
C SER A 148 13.87 -15.61 13.28
N LYS A 149 12.93 -14.99 14.00
CA LYS A 149 13.18 -13.88 14.91
C LYS A 149 12.25 -13.93 16.11
N SER A 150 12.76 -13.65 17.31
CA SER A 150 11.91 -13.37 18.46
C SER A 150 11.26 -11.98 18.31
N LEU A 151 9.96 -11.88 18.61
CA LEU A 151 9.24 -10.63 18.66
C LEU A 151 9.37 -9.92 20.04
N ASP A 152 9.86 -10.63 21.03
CA ASP A 152 10.21 -10.08 22.35
C ASP A 152 11.64 -9.51 22.31
N VAL A 153 11.78 -8.25 21.92
CA VAL A 153 13.06 -7.54 21.84
C VAL A 153 13.20 -6.64 23.07
N TRP A 154 14.19 -6.92 23.94
CA TRP A 154 14.36 -6.24 25.22
C TRP A 154 15.36 -5.09 25.20
N ASP A 155 16.37 -5.15 24.37
CA ASP A 155 17.48 -4.18 24.24
C ASP A 155 17.32 -3.24 23.04
N ARG A 156 16.18 -3.28 22.35
CA ARG A 156 15.88 -2.54 21.12
C ARG A 156 16.73 -2.92 19.90
N LEU A 157 17.41 -4.05 19.96
CA LEU A 157 18.22 -4.58 18.87
C LEU A 157 17.60 -5.87 18.34
N ASP A 158 17.48 -5.95 17.04
CA ASP A 158 16.88 -7.09 16.37
C ASP A 158 17.93 -8.17 16.08
N ILE A 159 17.54 -9.43 16.28
CA ILE A 159 18.36 -10.59 15.96
C ILE A 159 17.51 -11.54 15.12
N PHE A 160 18.05 -11.91 13.97
CA PHE A 160 17.47 -12.93 13.09
C PHE A 160 18.39 -14.13 13.03
N TYR A 161 17.80 -15.31 12.94
CA TYR A 161 18.46 -16.58 12.78
C TYR A 161 18.11 -17.17 11.42
N LEU A 162 19.10 -17.39 10.58
CA LEU A 162 18.94 -17.92 9.23
C LEU A 162 19.49 -19.35 9.19
N TYR A 163 18.65 -20.31 8.89
CA TYR A 163 19.02 -21.66 8.46
C TYR A 163 18.94 -21.71 6.93
N LEU A 164 20.03 -22.12 6.29
CA LEU A 164 20.16 -22.21 4.83
C LEU A 164 20.64 -23.60 4.45
N ASP A 165 19.91 -24.25 3.54
CA ASP A 165 20.34 -25.54 2.95
C ASP A 165 21.73 -25.39 2.30
N ASP A 166 22.62 -26.30 2.58
CA ASP A 166 24.01 -26.26 2.12
C ASP A 166 24.14 -26.27 0.59
N ALA A 167 23.15 -26.80 -0.12
CA ALA A 167 23.10 -26.74 -1.58
C ALA A 167 22.92 -25.31 -2.14
N TYR A 168 22.53 -24.35 -1.30
CA TYR A 168 22.24 -22.97 -1.67
C TYR A 168 23.17 -21.96 -1.00
N GLN A 169 24.42 -22.36 -0.65
CA GLN A 169 25.38 -21.49 0.03
C GLN A 169 25.64 -20.17 -0.71
N ASP A 170 25.61 -20.19 -2.04
CA ASP A 170 25.80 -19.00 -2.87
C ASP A 170 24.68 -17.96 -2.68
N MET A 171 23.54 -18.37 -2.15
CA MET A 171 22.42 -17.47 -1.80
C MET A 171 22.61 -16.74 -0.46
N LEU A 172 23.64 -17.10 0.33
CA LEU A 172 23.84 -16.53 1.65
C LEU A 172 23.92 -14.99 1.65
N PRO A 173 24.68 -14.32 0.75
CA PRO A 173 24.76 -12.88 0.74
C PRO A 173 23.41 -12.23 0.46
N ILE A 174 22.66 -12.72 -0.54
CA ILE A 174 21.38 -12.12 -0.94
C ILE A 174 20.28 -12.39 0.10
N LEU A 175 20.23 -13.58 0.73
CA LEU A 175 19.29 -13.90 1.80
C LEU A 175 19.56 -13.08 3.07
N SER A 176 20.84 -12.84 3.39
CA SER A 176 21.23 -11.94 4.47
C SER A 176 20.80 -10.53 4.19
N PHE A 177 20.98 -10.04 2.96
CA PHE A 177 20.55 -8.71 2.55
C PHE A 177 19.03 -8.58 2.54
N PHE A 178 18.32 -9.60 2.06
CA PHE A 178 16.85 -9.68 2.14
C PHE A 178 16.35 -9.61 3.59
N THR A 179 17.00 -10.30 4.52
CA THR A 179 16.63 -10.24 5.95
C THR A 179 16.69 -8.81 6.48
N ILE A 180 17.68 -8.03 6.06
CA ILE A 180 17.85 -6.62 6.44
C ILE A 180 16.79 -5.75 5.76
N TYR A 181 16.42 -6.05 4.50
CA TYR A 181 15.27 -5.44 3.84
C TYR A 181 13.98 -5.69 4.64
N VAL A 182 13.74 -6.92 5.10
CA VAL A 182 12.58 -7.24 5.94
C VAL A 182 12.58 -6.47 7.24
N ASP A 183 13.74 -6.35 7.90
CA ASP A 183 13.86 -5.51 9.09
C ASP A 183 13.47 -4.06 8.80
N ALA A 184 14.02 -3.49 7.74
CA ALA A 184 13.73 -2.12 7.33
C ALA A 184 12.23 -1.89 7.02
N GLN A 185 11.55 -2.88 6.47
CA GLN A 185 10.12 -2.80 6.11
C GLN A 185 9.19 -3.03 7.30
N LYS A 186 9.48 -4.01 8.15
CA LYS A 186 8.52 -4.50 9.14
C LYS A 186 8.87 -4.11 10.58
N PHE A 187 10.14 -3.96 10.91
CA PHE A 187 10.61 -3.80 12.28
C PHE A 187 11.26 -2.43 12.56
N ASN A 188 11.82 -1.79 11.56
CA ASN A 188 12.49 -0.49 11.67
C ASN A 188 11.51 0.69 11.70
N ARG A 189 10.44 0.61 12.51
CA ARG A 189 9.50 1.73 12.68
C ARG A 189 9.79 2.50 13.95
N PRO A 190 9.75 3.86 13.92
CA PRO A 190 9.76 4.64 15.14
C PRO A 190 8.62 4.18 16.06
N GLY A 191 8.92 3.60 17.21
CA GLY A 191 7.91 3.07 18.13
C GLY A 191 7.81 1.55 18.22
N HIS A 192 8.46 0.76 17.39
CA HIS A 192 8.76 -0.64 17.67
C HIS A 192 9.85 -0.70 18.72
N ILE A 193 9.45 -0.54 19.95
CA ILE A 193 10.32 -0.58 21.12
C ILE A 193 10.24 -1.99 21.70
N ALA A 194 11.37 -2.45 22.24
CA ALA A 194 11.48 -3.66 23.03
C ALA A 194 10.21 -3.94 23.87
N GLY A 195 9.73 -5.19 23.85
CA GLY A 195 8.58 -5.64 24.61
C GLY A 195 7.22 -5.43 23.97
N ARG A 196 7.14 -4.95 22.73
CA ARG A 196 5.91 -5.02 21.93
C ARG A 196 5.92 -6.25 21.03
N SER A 197 4.91 -7.10 21.20
CA SER A 197 4.57 -8.06 20.16
C SER A 197 4.27 -7.28 18.87
N VAL A 198 4.76 -7.75 17.73
CA VAL A 198 4.24 -7.29 16.44
C VAL A 198 2.74 -7.48 16.51
N GLU A 199 1.99 -6.40 16.33
CA GLU A 199 0.55 -6.50 16.23
C GLU A 199 0.28 -7.55 15.16
N LYS A 200 -0.46 -8.60 15.52
CA LYS A 200 -0.97 -9.58 14.57
C LYS A 200 -1.79 -8.77 13.57
N SER A 201 -1.16 -8.33 12.49
CA SER A 201 -1.94 -7.69 11.44
C SER A 201 -2.94 -8.73 10.95
N TRP A 202 -4.14 -8.29 10.61
CA TRP A 202 -5.16 -9.15 10.02
C TRP A 202 -4.61 -9.97 8.84
N SER A 203 -3.67 -9.41 8.06
CA SER A 203 -2.99 -10.09 6.97
C SER A 203 -2.27 -11.37 7.40
N TYR A 204 -1.63 -11.40 8.57
CA TYR A 204 -0.97 -12.61 9.04
C TYR A 204 -1.95 -13.71 9.46
N SER A 205 -3.09 -13.34 10.03
CA SER A 205 -4.08 -14.31 10.52
C SER A 205 -4.87 -14.99 9.40
N PHE A 206 -5.03 -14.33 8.26
CA PHE A 206 -5.87 -14.80 7.15
C PHE A 206 -5.10 -15.06 5.84
N ASN A 207 -3.76 -14.92 5.84
CA ASN A 207 -2.98 -15.22 4.66
C ASN A 207 -3.09 -16.71 4.30
N ARG A 208 -3.53 -17.02 3.08
CA ARG A 208 -3.65 -18.40 2.58
C ARG A 208 -2.30 -19.11 2.47
N ASN A 209 -1.21 -18.35 2.40
CA ASN A 209 0.15 -18.91 2.36
C ASN A 209 0.66 -19.34 3.75
N ASN A 210 -0.15 -19.24 4.82
CA ASN A 210 0.24 -19.67 6.16
C ASN A 210 0.49 -21.18 6.26
N ASP A 211 -0.08 -22.00 5.39
CA ASP A 211 0.12 -23.44 5.28
C ASP A 211 1.46 -23.82 4.62
N LYS A 212 2.16 -22.87 3.98
CA LYS A 212 3.53 -23.06 3.48
C LYS A 212 4.59 -23.10 4.59
N TYR A 213 4.24 -22.78 5.83
CA TYR A 213 5.15 -22.91 6.96
C TYR A 213 5.19 -24.34 7.48
N ASP A 214 6.38 -24.94 7.44
CA ASP A 214 6.67 -26.24 8.04
C ASP A 214 7.42 -26.05 9.37
N PRO A 215 6.81 -26.39 10.52
CA PRO A 215 7.44 -26.26 11.82
C PRO A 215 8.60 -27.23 12.03
N ASP A 216 8.65 -28.31 11.28
CA ASP A 216 9.61 -29.38 11.42
C ASP A 216 10.80 -29.27 10.44
N TRP A 217 10.73 -28.36 9.48
CA TRP A 217 11.74 -28.23 8.42
C TRP A 217 13.19 -28.11 8.95
N VAL A 218 13.42 -27.28 10.00
CA VAL A 218 14.76 -27.14 10.59
C VAL A 218 15.19 -28.45 11.21
N ARG A 219 14.29 -29.18 11.88
CA ARG A 219 14.58 -30.49 12.49
C ARG A 219 14.89 -31.56 11.44
N GLU A 220 14.11 -31.60 10.37
CA GLU A 220 14.25 -32.57 9.30
C GLU A 220 15.50 -32.33 8.44
N THR A 221 15.84 -31.07 8.21
CA THR A 221 16.96 -30.68 7.34
C THR A 221 18.30 -30.65 8.09
N PHE A 222 18.31 -30.13 9.34
CA PHE A 222 19.56 -29.89 10.11
C PHE A 222 19.68 -30.74 11.39
N GLY A 223 18.67 -31.53 11.71
CA GLY A 223 18.64 -32.41 12.85
C GLY A 223 18.02 -31.81 14.12
N GLN A 224 17.78 -32.69 15.10
CA GLN A 224 17.07 -32.36 16.34
C GLN A 224 17.82 -31.31 17.19
N GLU A 225 19.15 -31.32 17.19
CA GLU A 225 19.97 -30.40 17.97
C GLU A 225 19.87 -28.98 17.43
N ALA A 226 19.85 -28.81 16.08
CA ALA A 226 19.66 -27.52 15.44
C ALA A 226 18.28 -26.92 15.75
N ALA A 227 17.24 -27.73 15.73
CA ALA A 227 15.88 -27.30 16.09
C ALA A 227 15.81 -26.84 17.55
N ARG A 228 16.40 -27.64 18.50
CA ARG A 228 16.45 -27.27 19.91
C ARG A 228 17.24 -25.97 20.12
N GLN A 229 18.40 -25.82 19.48
CA GLN A 229 19.19 -24.59 19.54
C GLN A 229 18.39 -23.39 19.08
N LEU A 230 17.64 -23.49 17.98
CA LEU A 230 16.78 -22.42 17.47
C LEU A 230 15.68 -22.07 18.48
N GLU A 231 15.02 -23.08 19.07
CA GLU A 231 14.00 -22.87 20.10
C GLU A 231 14.57 -22.13 21.31
N ASP A 232 15.73 -22.54 21.81
CA ASP A 232 16.42 -21.90 22.93
C ASP A 232 16.80 -20.45 22.62
N LEU A 233 17.32 -20.18 21.42
CA LEU A 233 17.68 -18.83 20.97
C LEU A 233 16.45 -17.92 20.85
N LEU A 234 15.34 -18.42 20.33
CA LEU A 234 14.09 -17.68 20.21
C LEU A 234 13.39 -17.46 21.55
N ALA A 235 13.56 -18.38 22.50
CA ALA A 235 13.04 -18.28 23.88
C ALA A 235 13.94 -17.47 24.80
N ALA A 236 15.22 -17.26 24.45
CA ALA A 236 16.19 -16.55 25.27
C ALA A 236 15.73 -15.13 25.54
N ARG A 237 15.48 -14.82 26.83
CA ARG A 237 15.16 -13.48 27.28
C ARG A 237 16.45 -12.83 27.77
N PRO A 238 16.91 -11.74 27.16
CA PRO A 238 18.01 -10.95 27.73
C PRO A 238 17.65 -10.55 29.17
N LYS A 239 18.55 -10.69 30.09
CA LYS A 239 18.34 -10.26 31.48
C LYS A 239 18.09 -8.76 31.49
N ARG A 240 16.94 -8.35 32.01
CA ARG A 240 16.59 -6.95 32.22
C ARG A 240 17.62 -6.33 33.16
N GLN A 241 18.40 -5.39 32.67
CA GLN A 241 19.09 -4.46 33.54
C GLN A 241 18.05 -3.47 34.10
N ASP A 242 17.83 -3.50 35.40
CA ASP A 242 16.79 -2.76 36.16
C ASP A 242 17.00 -1.24 36.19
N ALA A 243 17.39 -0.62 35.10
CA ALA A 243 17.77 0.79 35.09
C ALA A 243 16.60 1.79 34.89
N ASP A 244 15.37 1.38 34.58
CA ASP A 244 14.30 2.36 34.26
C ASP A 244 12.89 2.00 34.74
N ALA A 245 12.75 1.57 36.01
CA ALA A 245 11.43 1.20 36.55
C ALA A 245 10.50 2.40 36.87
N GLU A 246 10.94 3.66 36.79
CA GLU A 246 10.14 4.80 37.24
C GLU A 246 9.48 5.71 36.19
N GLN A 247 9.68 5.49 34.90
CA GLN A 247 9.13 6.40 33.88
C GLN A 247 7.85 5.94 33.09
N PRO A 248 7.20 4.80 33.32
CA PRO A 248 6.11 4.39 32.43
C PRO A 248 4.80 5.16 32.64
N ARG A 249 4.53 5.70 33.82
CA ARG A 249 3.22 6.34 34.11
C ARG A 249 3.05 7.73 33.51
N LYS A 250 4.10 8.56 33.50
CA LYS A 250 4.03 9.92 32.91
C LYS A 250 4.01 9.88 31.38
N ARG A 251 4.82 9.00 30.75
CA ARG A 251 4.80 8.80 29.29
C ARG A 251 3.48 8.23 28.79
N ARG A 252 2.86 7.29 29.52
CA ARG A 252 1.58 6.72 29.14
C ARG A 252 0.46 7.76 29.14
N ARG A 253 0.44 8.68 30.13
CA ARG A 253 -0.51 9.80 30.16
C ARG A 253 -0.28 10.79 29.03
N LEU A 254 0.98 11.08 28.69
CA LEU A 254 1.33 11.95 27.56
C LEU A 254 0.92 11.32 26.22
N VAL A 255 1.17 10.03 26.01
CA VAL A 255 0.77 9.31 24.79
C VAL A 255 -0.75 9.25 24.68
N ILE A 256 -1.47 8.99 25.77
CA ILE A 256 -2.95 9.01 25.79
C ILE A 256 -3.47 10.43 25.49
N ALA A 257 -2.85 11.46 26.03
CA ALA A 257 -3.23 12.85 25.74
C ALA A 257 -2.97 13.22 24.27
N ILE A 258 -1.83 12.81 23.70
CA ILE A 258 -1.51 13.04 22.27
C ILE A 258 -2.48 12.27 21.38
N LEU A 259 -2.81 11.01 21.71
CA LEU A 259 -3.81 10.23 20.99
C LEU A 259 -5.20 10.86 21.04
N ALA A 260 -5.61 11.34 22.24
CA ALA A 260 -6.88 12.02 22.39
C ALA A 260 -6.95 13.32 21.57
N VAL A 261 -5.86 14.10 21.54
CA VAL A 261 -5.76 15.31 20.70
C VAL A 261 -5.78 14.94 19.20
N MET A 262 -5.07 13.89 18.76
CA MET A 262 -5.13 13.43 17.36
C MET A 262 -6.53 12.97 16.96
N VAL A 263 -7.21 12.19 17.81
CA VAL A 263 -8.60 11.78 17.56
C VAL A 263 -9.53 13.00 17.50
N LEU A 264 -9.35 13.98 18.36
CA LEU A 264 -10.13 15.22 18.34
C LEU A 264 -9.87 16.01 17.04
N VAL A 265 -8.61 16.13 16.61
CA VAL A 265 -8.25 16.80 15.33
C VAL A 265 -8.84 16.06 14.13
N ILE A 266 -8.82 14.74 14.12
CA ILE A 266 -9.43 13.92 13.07
C ILE A 266 -10.96 14.12 13.08
N LEU A 267 -11.60 14.11 14.24
CA LEU A 267 -13.05 14.35 14.36
C LEU A 267 -13.43 15.77 13.91
N ILE A 268 -12.62 16.78 14.23
CA ILE A 268 -12.82 18.16 13.77
C ILE A 268 -12.60 18.23 12.25
N ALA A 269 -11.59 17.58 11.71
CA ALA A 269 -11.33 17.53 10.26
C ALA A 269 -12.46 16.81 9.52
N VAL A 270 -12.97 15.70 10.03
CA VAL A 270 -14.11 14.97 9.48
C VAL A 270 -15.39 15.78 9.59
N ALA A 271 -15.64 16.45 10.71
CA ALA A 271 -16.78 17.33 10.87
C ALA A 271 -16.70 18.57 9.97
N ALA A 272 -15.51 19.17 9.85
CA ALA A 272 -15.26 20.26 8.91
C ALA A 272 -15.42 19.80 7.45
N GLN A 273 -14.95 18.61 7.13
CA GLN A 273 -15.14 18.02 5.81
C GLN A 273 -16.61 17.69 5.53
N MET A 274 -17.36 17.20 6.52
CA MET A 274 -18.81 17.01 6.40
C MET A 274 -19.56 18.33 6.26
N LEU A 275 -19.16 19.38 6.96
CA LEU A 275 -19.77 20.73 6.85
C LEU A 275 -19.38 21.43 5.54
N LEU A 276 -18.16 21.23 5.04
CA LEU A 276 -17.67 21.78 3.77
C LEU A 276 -18.08 20.93 2.55
N SER A 277 -18.44 19.68 2.73
CA SER A 277 -18.87 18.75 1.67
C SER A 277 -20.38 18.64 1.52
N SER A 278 -21.17 19.43 2.24
CA SER A 278 -22.57 19.66 1.87
C SER A 278 -22.60 20.51 0.59
N LYS A 279 -22.25 19.88 -0.54
CA LYS A 279 -22.47 20.51 -1.84
C LYS A 279 -23.97 20.78 -1.95
N THR A 280 -24.32 22.04 -2.13
CA THR A 280 -25.70 22.44 -2.36
C THR A 280 -25.97 22.24 -3.84
N ALA A 281 -27.05 21.54 -4.18
CA ALA A 281 -27.48 21.42 -5.55
C ALA A 281 -27.79 22.80 -6.15
N LEU A 282 -27.29 23.05 -7.34
CA LEU A 282 -27.55 24.27 -8.11
C LEU A 282 -29.04 24.42 -8.41
N LEU A 283 -29.57 25.63 -8.39
CA LEU A 283 -30.93 25.87 -8.84
C LEU A 283 -31.03 25.77 -10.37
N PRO A 284 -32.17 25.36 -10.94
CA PRO A 284 -32.32 25.21 -12.38
C PRO A 284 -32.06 26.51 -13.16
N GLU A 285 -32.53 27.63 -12.62
CA GLU A 285 -32.38 28.95 -13.22
C GLU A 285 -30.90 29.40 -13.21
N GLU A 286 -30.18 29.10 -12.13
CA GLU A 286 -28.76 29.42 -12.03
C GLU A 286 -27.95 28.60 -13.06
N PHE A 287 -28.29 27.32 -13.25
CA PHE A 287 -27.72 26.48 -14.30
C PHE A 287 -27.93 27.12 -15.67
N ALA A 288 -29.19 27.50 -15.98
CA ALA A 288 -29.54 28.08 -17.27
C ALA A 288 -28.80 29.39 -17.52
N GLU A 289 -28.67 30.26 -16.52
CA GLU A 289 -27.96 31.52 -16.62
C GLU A 289 -26.46 31.33 -16.83
N MET A 290 -25.82 30.45 -16.04
CA MET A 290 -24.40 30.17 -16.18
C MET A 290 -24.08 29.54 -17.54
N MET A 291 -24.87 28.59 -18.03
CA MET A 291 -24.64 27.96 -19.32
C MET A 291 -24.81 28.95 -20.50
N ARG A 292 -25.75 29.90 -20.42
CA ARG A 292 -25.84 30.98 -21.39
C ARG A 292 -24.61 31.89 -21.35
N GLY A 293 -24.07 32.14 -20.14
CA GLY A 293 -22.82 32.88 -19.94
C GLY A 293 -21.60 32.22 -20.62
N TYR A 294 -21.58 30.88 -20.69
CA TYR A 294 -20.59 30.13 -21.44
C TYR A 294 -20.87 30.02 -22.95
N GLY A 295 -21.95 30.61 -23.43
CA GLY A 295 -22.31 30.59 -24.85
C GLY A 295 -23.13 29.39 -25.32
N TYR A 296 -23.66 28.63 -24.38
CA TYR A 296 -24.56 27.49 -24.72
C TYR A 296 -25.96 28.00 -25.03
N THR A 297 -26.64 27.37 -25.97
CA THR A 297 -28.09 27.49 -26.16
C THR A 297 -28.79 26.63 -25.12
N VAL A 298 -29.64 27.24 -24.29
CA VAL A 298 -30.32 26.51 -23.21
C VAL A 298 -31.81 26.44 -23.48
N ALA A 299 -32.35 25.24 -23.49
CA ALA A 299 -33.78 24.95 -23.67
C ALA A 299 -34.26 24.00 -22.56
N GLU A 300 -35.55 24.08 -22.22
CA GLU A 300 -36.21 23.11 -21.37
C GLU A 300 -36.46 21.84 -22.19
N SER A 301 -35.59 20.86 -22.00
CA SER A 301 -35.60 19.60 -22.76
C SER A 301 -34.86 18.52 -21.98
N ALA A 302 -35.34 17.30 -22.03
CA ALA A 302 -34.66 16.11 -21.51
C ALA A 302 -33.97 15.35 -22.61
N PRO A 303 -32.94 14.55 -22.30
CA PRO A 303 -32.34 13.64 -23.24
C PRO A 303 -33.37 12.67 -23.83
N SER A 304 -33.38 12.51 -25.14
CA SER A 304 -34.40 11.69 -25.87
C SER A 304 -34.40 10.21 -25.51
N GLU A 305 -33.30 9.74 -24.94
CA GLU A 305 -33.08 8.32 -24.62
C GLU A 305 -33.54 7.94 -23.19
N ILE A 306 -34.02 8.93 -22.40
CA ILE A 306 -34.36 8.74 -21.00
C ILE A 306 -35.79 9.17 -20.76
N THR A 307 -36.67 8.23 -20.47
CA THR A 307 -38.11 8.43 -20.64
C THR A 307 -38.89 8.86 -19.40
N ASP A 308 -38.38 8.70 -18.13
CA ASP A 308 -39.24 8.99 -16.96
C ASP A 308 -38.48 9.42 -15.69
N GLY A 309 -39.12 10.26 -14.87
CA GLY A 309 -38.82 10.45 -13.45
C GLY A 309 -38.24 11.79 -13.02
N TRP A 310 -37.93 12.73 -13.93
CA TRP A 310 -37.54 14.10 -13.58
C TRP A 310 -38.77 15.04 -13.45
N GLU A 311 -38.61 16.07 -12.62
CA GLU A 311 -39.60 17.14 -12.50
C GLU A 311 -39.27 18.28 -13.45
N LEU A 312 -37.99 18.55 -13.68
CA LEU A 312 -37.51 19.62 -14.55
C LEU A 312 -36.20 19.19 -15.23
N ALA A 313 -36.08 19.52 -16.51
CA ALA A 313 -34.91 19.23 -17.29
C ALA A 313 -34.52 20.42 -18.18
N TYR A 314 -33.23 20.80 -18.15
CA TYR A 314 -32.65 21.76 -19.07
C TYR A 314 -31.53 21.08 -19.89
N ALA A 315 -31.54 21.34 -21.19
CA ALA A 315 -30.47 21.02 -22.09
C ALA A 315 -29.67 22.26 -22.44
N ALA A 316 -28.38 22.24 -22.27
CA ALA A 316 -27.44 23.28 -22.72
C ALA A 316 -26.59 22.68 -23.84
N GLU A 317 -26.67 23.21 -25.04
CA GLU A 317 -26.03 22.67 -26.24
C GLU A 317 -25.13 23.72 -26.90
N MET A 318 -23.94 23.32 -27.33
CA MET A 318 -22.99 24.11 -28.10
C MET A 318 -22.12 23.23 -28.97
N ALA A 319 -22.30 23.28 -30.30
CA ALA A 319 -21.64 22.41 -31.27
C ALA A 319 -21.85 20.92 -30.94
N GLU A 320 -20.77 20.18 -30.62
CA GLU A 320 -20.81 18.75 -30.28
C GLU A 320 -20.83 18.50 -28.77
N ARG A 321 -21.06 19.53 -27.96
CA ARG A 321 -21.13 19.49 -26.50
C ARG A 321 -22.53 19.65 -26.01
N SER A 322 -22.95 18.77 -25.09
CA SER A 322 -24.26 18.83 -24.47
C SER A 322 -24.12 18.60 -22.97
N ILE A 323 -24.78 19.45 -22.17
CA ILE A 323 -24.86 19.31 -20.73
C ILE A 323 -26.34 19.40 -20.32
N TRP A 324 -26.86 18.36 -19.71
CA TRP A 324 -28.23 18.33 -19.19
C TRP A 324 -28.21 18.49 -17.68
N TYR A 325 -29.10 19.30 -17.19
CA TYR A 325 -29.46 19.42 -15.80
C TYR A 325 -30.83 18.79 -15.58
N LEU A 326 -30.91 17.87 -14.64
CA LEU A 326 -32.09 17.10 -14.31
C LEU A 326 -32.40 17.24 -12.82
N SER A 327 -33.61 17.64 -12.48
CA SER A 327 -34.11 17.72 -11.10
C SER A 327 -35.18 16.63 -10.87
N PHE A 328 -35.13 16.00 -9.72
CA PHE A 328 -36.01 14.89 -9.33
C PHE A 328 -36.76 15.21 -8.04
N SER A 329 -37.89 14.57 -7.82
CA SER A 329 -38.70 14.71 -6.59
C SER A 329 -37.98 14.23 -5.33
N SER A 330 -36.97 13.37 -5.48
CA SER A 330 -36.21 12.82 -4.35
C SER A 330 -34.77 12.46 -4.74
N ALA A 331 -33.88 12.42 -3.75
CA ALA A 331 -32.51 11.94 -3.93
C ALA A 331 -32.47 10.46 -4.37
N GLU A 332 -33.44 9.65 -3.98
CA GLU A 332 -33.56 8.26 -4.36
C GLU A 332 -33.93 8.08 -5.85
N SER A 333 -34.79 8.95 -6.37
CA SER A 333 -35.12 8.98 -7.79
C SER A 333 -33.92 9.43 -8.64
N ALA A 334 -33.18 10.43 -8.17
CA ALA A 334 -31.94 10.87 -8.80
C ALA A 334 -30.85 9.77 -8.80
N GLU A 335 -30.78 8.98 -7.73
CA GLU A 335 -29.84 7.86 -7.66
C GLU A 335 -30.19 6.71 -8.61
N ARG A 336 -31.46 6.38 -8.71
CA ARG A 336 -31.93 5.37 -9.69
C ARG A 336 -31.60 5.81 -11.12
N PHE A 337 -31.86 7.08 -11.44
CA PHE A 337 -31.51 7.64 -12.73
C PHE A 337 -29.99 7.60 -12.98
N PHE A 338 -29.17 8.02 -11.99
CA PHE A 338 -27.71 7.98 -12.09
C PHE A 338 -27.20 6.56 -12.43
N ASN A 339 -27.72 5.54 -11.75
CA ASN A 339 -27.33 4.15 -11.99
C ASN A 339 -27.80 3.67 -13.38
N GLN A 340 -29.04 4.00 -13.76
CA GLN A 340 -29.56 3.65 -15.08
C GLN A 340 -28.75 4.30 -16.20
N ALA A 341 -28.46 5.59 -16.09
CA ALA A 341 -27.64 6.29 -17.09
C ALA A 341 -26.22 5.72 -17.15
N LYS A 342 -25.62 5.41 -16.00
CA LYS A 342 -24.33 4.73 -15.94
C LYS A 342 -24.35 3.39 -16.70
N ASP A 343 -25.35 2.55 -16.47
CA ASP A 343 -25.47 1.23 -17.10
C ASP A 343 -25.73 1.36 -18.62
N GLN A 344 -26.51 2.35 -19.03
CA GLN A 344 -26.81 2.62 -20.42
C GLN A 344 -25.60 3.04 -21.26
N TYR A 345 -24.70 3.85 -20.66
CA TYR A 345 -23.49 4.33 -21.31
C TYR A 345 -22.27 3.44 -21.05
N ALA A 346 -22.41 2.36 -20.28
CA ALA A 346 -21.34 1.39 -20.08
C ALA A 346 -20.94 0.75 -21.41
N PRO A 347 -19.65 0.62 -21.72
CA PRO A 347 -19.19 0.03 -22.98
C PRO A 347 -19.57 -1.45 -23.05
N GLU A 348 -20.14 -1.88 -24.18
CA GLU A 348 -20.56 -3.27 -24.41
C GLU A 348 -19.41 -4.27 -24.63
N THR A 349 -18.17 -3.80 -24.83
CA THR A 349 -17.03 -4.66 -25.22
C THR A 349 -15.70 -4.20 -24.61
N ASN A 350 -14.68 -5.05 -24.71
CA ASN A 350 -13.30 -4.90 -24.23
C ASN A 350 -12.46 -3.79 -24.91
N ASP A 351 -13.06 -2.77 -25.45
CA ASP A 351 -12.34 -1.65 -26.05
C ASP A 351 -11.66 -0.78 -24.99
N MET A 352 -10.51 -0.18 -25.34
CA MET A 352 -9.74 0.67 -24.42
C MET A 352 -10.58 1.85 -23.97
N HIS A 353 -11.05 1.83 -22.73
CA HIS A 353 -11.80 2.92 -22.10
C HIS A 353 -11.23 3.25 -20.73
N THR A 354 -11.46 4.48 -20.27
CA THR A 354 -11.12 4.89 -18.92
C THR A 354 -12.40 5.22 -18.16
N GLU A 355 -12.68 4.48 -17.10
CA GLU A 355 -13.83 4.68 -16.22
C GLU A 355 -13.35 5.12 -14.84
N ILE A 356 -13.99 6.15 -14.26
CA ILE A 356 -13.78 6.58 -12.88
C ILE A 356 -15.15 6.75 -12.23
N SER A 357 -15.38 6.07 -11.10
CA SER A 357 -16.58 6.19 -10.30
C SER A 357 -16.24 6.64 -8.88
N ILE A 358 -16.88 7.71 -8.42
CA ILE A 358 -16.73 8.24 -7.06
C ILE A 358 -18.12 8.23 -6.41
N ASN A 359 -18.23 7.65 -5.22
CA ASN A 359 -19.47 7.62 -4.45
C ASN A 359 -19.18 8.13 -3.03
N SER A 360 -19.89 9.18 -2.63
CA SER A 360 -19.83 9.79 -1.30
C SER A 360 -21.24 10.09 -0.81
N GLY A 361 -22.01 9.07 -0.51
CA GLY A 361 -23.39 9.19 -0.03
C GLY A 361 -24.32 9.85 -1.05
N GLN A 362 -24.75 11.09 -0.78
CA GLN A 362 -25.64 11.83 -1.68
C GLN A 362 -24.92 12.44 -2.91
N ASN A 363 -23.60 12.35 -2.97
CA ASN A 363 -22.78 12.87 -4.06
C ASN A 363 -22.15 11.71 -4.81
N GLN A 364 -22.48 11.55 -6.09
CA GLN A 364 -21.94 10.50 -6.96
C GLN A 364 -21.41 11.14 -8.24
N LYS A 365 -20.30 10.62 -8.75
CA LYS A 365 -19.73 11.05 -10.03
C LYS A 365 -19.23 9.83 -10.80
N TYR A 366 -19.61 9.76 -12.05
CA TYR A 366 -19.16 8.76 -13.01
C TYR A 366 -18.59 9.46 -14.23
N THR A 367 -17.44 9.03 -14.72
CA THR A 367 -16.84 9.53 -15.96
C THR A 367 -16.38 8.38 -16.82
N LEU A 368 -16.62 8.49 -18.10
CA LEU A 368 -16.22 7.53 -19.13
C LEU A 368 -15.53 8.26 -20.28
N LEU A 369 -14.40 7.71 -20.72
CA LEU A 369 -13.71 8.13 -21.92
C LEU A 369 -13.64 6.93 -22.86
N ALA A 370 -14.43 6.95 -23.91
CA ALA A 370 -14.53 5.87 -24.90
C ALA A 370 -14.87 6.44 -26.29
N ASP A 371 -14.38 5.84 -27.33
CA ASP A 371 -14.68 6.17 -28.74
C ASP A 371 -14.52 7.65 -29.11
N GLY A 372 -13.50 8.33 -28.56
CA GLY A 372 -13.26 9.76 -28.79
C GLY A 372 -14.29 10.67 -28.13
N ARG A 373 -15.10 10.17 -27.20
CA ARG A 373 -16.10 10.90 -26.44
C ARG A 373 -15.81 10.87 -24.95
N TYR A 374 -16.08 11.98 -24.29
CA TYR A 374 -16.08 12.13 -22.85
C TYR A 374 -17.52 12.23 -22.33
N LEU A 375 -17.88 11.32 -21.44
CA LEU A 375 -19.15 11.33 -20.70
C LEU A 375 -18.88 11.62 -19.24
N VAL A 376 -19.70 12.42 -18.62
CA VAL A 376 -19.72 12.63 -17.18
C VAL A 376 -21.15 12.66 -16.67
N ILE A 377 -21.42 11.90 -15.59
CA ILE A 377 -22.66 11.94 -14.84
C ILE A 377 -22.30 12.33 -13.42
N SER A 378 -22.93 13.37 -12.89
CA SER A 378 -22.67 13.83 -11.52
C SER A 378 -23.99 14.09 -10.80
N ARG A 379 -24.17 13.46 -9.63
CA ARG A 379 -25.37 13.62 -8.79
C ARG A 379 -25.03 14.35 -7.51
N ILE A 380 -25.87 15.30 -7.13
CA ILE A 380 -25.88 15.96 -5.84
C ILE A 380 -27.31 15.97 -5.30
N GLY A 381 -27.58 15.20 -4.24
CA GLY A 381 -28.91 15.09 -3.68
C GLY A 381 -29.94 14.63 -4.71
N ALA A 382 -30.93 15.48 -4.98
CA ALA A 382 -32.02 15.23 -5.93
C ALA A 382 -31.74 15.77 -7.35
N THR A 383 -30.50 16.18 -7.68
CA THR A 383 -30.16 16.71 -8.99
C THR A 383 -29.06 15.89 -9.66
N VAL A 384 -29.09 15.81 -11.00
CA VAL A 384 -28.10 15.15 -11.82
C VAL A 384 -27.67 16.07 -12.96
N LEU A 385 -26.37 16.19 -13.17
CA LEU A 385 -25.78 16.73 -14.41
C LEU A 385 -25.26 15.56 -15.26
N LEU A 386 -25.61 15.58 -16.55
CA LEU A 386 -25.11 14.67 -17.55
C LEU A 386 -24.39 15.47 -18.63
N GLY A 387 -23.10 15.30 -18.82
CA GLY A 387 -22.29 15.97 -19.82
C GLY A 387 -21.76 15.01 -20.87
N ILE A 388 -21.90 15.36 -22.15
CA ILE A 388 -21.32 14.61 -23.28
C ILE A 388 -20.56 15.60 -24.18
N ALA A 389 -19.33 15.25 -24.53
CA ALA A 389 -18.48 16.06 -25.40
C ALA A 389 -17.45 15.20 -26.14
N PRO A 390 -16.77 15.72 -27.17
CA PRO A 390 -15.55 15.14 -27.68
C PRO A 390 -14.48 15.02 -26.57
N ASP A 391 -13.60 14.04 -26.66
CA ASP A 391 -12.51 13.81 -25.71
C ASP A 391 -11.56 15.01 -25.58
N THR A 392 -11.37 15.74 -26.67
CA THR A 392 -10.59 16.99 -26.75
C THR A 392 -11.12 18.10 -25.84
N ASP A 393 -12.40 18.07 -25.52
CA ASP A 393 -13.11 19.11 -24.74
C ASP A 393 -13.31 18.70 -23.26
N LYS A 394 -12.75 17.55 -22.88
CA LYS A 394 -12.86 16.98 -21.52
C LYS A 394 -12.53 17.99 -20.42
N GLU A 395 -11.39 18.69 -20.54
CA GLU A 395 -10.94 19.65 -19.52
C GLU A 395 -11.94 20.79 -19.36
N GLN A 396 -12.45 21.30 -20.47
CA GLN A 396 -13.44 22.39 -20.45
C GLN A 396 -14.75 21.94 -19.77
N ILE A 397 -15.24 20.73 -20.06
CA ILE A 397 -16.45 20.21 -19.40
C ILE A 397 -16.20 20.01 -17.89
N GLN A 398 -15.01 19.54 -17.51
CA GLN A 398 -14.66 19.37 -16.09
C GLN A 398 -14.61 20.72 -15.35
N ASP A 399 -14.07 21.76 -15.96
CA ASP A 399 -14.02 23.10 -15.38
C ASP A 399 -15.44 23.70 -15.23
N ILE A 400 -16.28 23.57 -16.24
CA ILE A 400 -17.68 23.99 -16.17
C ILE A 400 -18.40 23.28 -15.01
N LEU A 401 -18.31 21.94 -14.92
CA LEU A 401 -18.94 21.19 -13.85
C LEU A 401 -18.44 21.59 -12.46
N LYS A 402 -17.13 21.88 -12.35
CA LYS A 402 -16.54 22.35 -11.10
C LYS A 402 -17.08 23.74 -10.70
N GLU A 403 -17.25 24.66 -11.64
CA GLU A 403 -17.85 25.96 -11.37
C GLU A 403 -19.35 25.86 -11.05
N LEU A 404 -20.06 24.89 -11.64
CA LEU A 404 -21.43 24.54 -11.28
C LEU A 404 -21.54 23.82 -9.91
N GLY A 405 -20.40 23.53 -9.25
CA GLY A 405 -20.36 22.86 -7.95
C GLY A 405 -20.42 21.33 -7.98
N TYR A 406 -20.33 20.67 -9.14
CA TYR A 406 -20.48 19.22 -9.37
C TYR A 406 -19.19 18.45 -9.55
#